data_99064acca9115a64865b1f0299c7e7dd
#
_entry.id   99064acca9115a64865b1f0299c7e7dd
#
_cell.length_a   1.000
_cell.length_b   1.000
_cell.length_c   1.000
_cell.angle_alpha   90.00
_cell.angle_beta   90.00
_cell.angle_gamma   90.00
#
_symmetry.space_group_name_H-M   'P 1'
#
loop_
_entity.id
_entity.type
_entity.pdbx_description
1 polymer ?
#
loop_
_entity_poly.entity_id
_entity_poly.type
_entity_poly.pdbx_seq_one_letter_code
_entity_poly.pdbx_strand_id
1 'polypeptide(L)'
;MQKQKKILFLHGFYASGSCVPALALKEAFNGRATVLTPDLPLHPADAIRLIREICDQEMPDILVGNSCGSFYAQMISPIIGVPALLGNPHFKMSDFLRERIGNHQYKSPRADGKQNFTIDEQLVKEFEEMEAHQFLDEPSGETELDCCNIYNKERVWGIFGENDTLAHFEPLFLEHYHNSYHFPGGHTPTAEQFKTWYCPLIEKMLLEFC
;
A
#
# COMPACT_ATOMS: atom_id res chain seq x y z
N MET A 1 29.10 -4.81 8.89
CA MET A 1 28.41 -4.11 7.79
C MET A 1 26.95 -4.00 8.17
N GLN A 2 26.36 -2.81 8.17
CA GLN A 2 24.94 -2.63 8.44
C GLN A 2 24.14 -3.25 7.27
N LYS A 3 23.13 -4.05 7.57
CA LYS A 3 22.28 -4.68 6.54
C LYS A 3 21.58 -3.57 5.75
N GLN A 4 21.64 -3.62 4.42
CA GLN A 4 20.95 -2.66 3.57
C GLN A 4 19.43 -2.78 3.78
N LYS A 5 18.76 -1.67 4.01
CA LYS A 5 17.31 -1.62 4.19
C LYS A 5 16.57 -2.02 2.92
N LYS A 6 15.40 -2.61 3.08
CA LYS A 6 14.52 -3.03 1.98
C LYS A 6 13.16 -2.38 2.09
N ILE A 7 12.69 -1.79 1.00
CA ILE A 7 11.41 -1.13 0.89
C ILE A 7 10.56 -1.91 -0.13
N LEU A 8 9.38 -2.37 0.28
CA LEU A 8 8.43 -2.99 -0.64
C LEU A 8 7.33 -1.98 -0.99
N PHE A 9 7.28 -1.59 -2.27
CA PHE A 9 6.28 -0.69 -2.79
C PHE A 9 5.15 -1.44 -3.49
N LEU A 10 3.91 -1.14 -3.11
CA LEU A 10 2.67 -1.71 -3.63
C LEU A 10 1.92 -0.65 -4.43
N HIS A 11 1.76 -0.87 -5.73
CA HIS A 11 1.16 0.10 -6.64
C HIS A 11 -0.38 0.11 -6.59
N GLY A 12 -1.01 1.17 -7.10
CA GLY A 12 -2.46 1.28 -7.24
C GLY A 12 -3.05 0.37 -8.32
N PHE A 13 -4.37 0.21 -8.33
CA PHE A 13 -5.09 -0.78 -9.15
C PHE A 13 -4.78 -0.72 -10.65
N TYR A 14 -4.78 0.48 -11.25
CA TYR A 14 -4.49 0.68 -12.67
C TYR A 14 -3.00 0.81 -12.99
N ALA A 15 -2.12 0.62 -12.02
CA ALA A 15 -0.69 0.82 -12.17
C ALA A 15 0.09 -0.50 -12.27
N SER A 16 1.40 -0.40 -12.22
CA SER A 16 2.36 -1.51 -12.22
C SER A 16 3.56 -1.18 -11.36
N GLY A 17 4.48 -2.11 -11.20
CA GLY A 17 5.77 -1.90 -10.53
C GLY A 17 6.69 -0.87 -11.22
N SER A 18 6.33 -0.37 -12.41
CA SER A 18 7.03 0.68 -13.14
C SER A 18 6.28 2.02 -13.16
N CYS A 19 5.28 2.21 -12.29
CA CYS A 19 4.56 3.48 -12.20
C CYS A 19 5.45 4.63 -11.66
N VAL A 20 5.00 5.86 -11.88
CA VAL A 20 5.77 7.05 -11.50
C VAL A 20 6.22 7.05 -10.03
N PRO A 21 5.37 6.76 -9.04
CA PRO A 21 5.79 6.67 -7.64
C PRO A 21 6.86 5.60 -7.40
N ALA A 22 6.73 4.42 -8.03
CA ALA A 22 7.70 3.34 -7.90
C ALA A 22 9.09 3.72 -8.44
N LEU A 23 9.13 4.38 -9.61
CA LEU A 23 10.38 4.86 -10.20
C LEU A 23 11.00 5.99 -9.38
N ALA A 24 10.19 6.92 -8.87
CA ALA A 24 10.65 8.00 -7.99
C ALA A 24 11.27 7.46 -6.70
N LEU A 25 10.65 6.41 -6.11
CA LEU A 25 11.18 5.74 -4.92
C LEU A 25 12.52 5.07 -5.20
N LYS A 26 12.61 4.30 -6.31
CA LYS A 26 13.88 3.67 -6.73
C LYS A 26 15.00 4.68 -6.92
N GLU A 27 14.70 5.81 -7.57
CA GLU A 27 15.69 6.88 -7.78
C GLU A 27 16.11 7.51 -6.46
N ALA A 28 15.16 7.84 -5.58
CA ALA A 28 15.43 8.50 -4.31
C ALA A 28 16.27 7.64 -3.36
N PHE A 29 16.09 6.32 -3.38
CA PHE A 29 16.79 5.39 -2.51
C PHE A 29 17.94 4.63 -3.19
N ASN A 30 18.31 5.03 -4.41
CA ASN A 30 19.42 4.40 -5.13
C ASN A 30 20.73 4.41 -4.29
N GLY A 31 21.34 3.24 -4.12
CA GLY A 31 22.53 3.04 -3.29
C GLY A 31 22.31 3.10 -1.78
N ARG A 32 21.09 3.46 -1.29
CA ARG A 32 20.76 3.58 0.14
C ARG A 32 19.87 2.44 0.65
N ALA A 33 18.95 1.97 -0.18
CA ALA A 33 18.07 0.84 0.13
C ALA A 33 17.78 0.02 -1.12
N THR A 34 17.38 -1.24 -0.93
CA THR A 34 16.81 -2.06 -1.99
C THR A 34 15.31 -1.76 -2.09
N VAL A 35 14.83 -1.37 -3.27
CA VAL A 35 13.43 -1.06 -3.52
C VAL A 35 12.80 -2.14 -4.39
N LEU A 36 11.86 -2.88 -3.82
CA LEU A 36 11.09 -3.93 -4.48
C LEU A 36 9.78 -3.34 -4.97
N THR A 37 9.47 -3.52 -6.25
CA THR A 37 8.25 -2.98 -6.88
C THR A 37 7.62 -4.04 -7.78
N PRO A 38 6.97 -5.07 -7.21
CA PRO A 38 6.35 -6.13 -8.01
C PRO A 38 5.15 -5.59 -8.80
N ASP A 39 4.83 -6.26 -9.92
CA ASP A 39 3.53 -6.12 -10.55
C ASP A 39 2.51 -6.96 -9.79
N LEU A 40 1.54 -6.30 -9.16
CA LEU A 40 0.51 -7.00 -8.39
C LEU A 40 -0.49 -7.69 -9.33
N PRO A 41 -0.92 -8.92 -9.01
CA PRO A 41 -2.03 -9.58 -9.69
C PRO A 41 -3.33 -8.76 -9.62
N LEU A 42 -4.22 -8.99 -10.58
CA LEU A 42 -5.52 -8.33 -10.65
C LEU A 42 -6.44 -8.78 -9.50
N HIS A 43 -6.46 -10.10 -9.24
CA HIS A 43 -7.29 -10.70 -8.21
C HIS A 43 -6.68 -10.49 -6.81
N PRO A 44 -7.46 -9.99 -5.84
CA PRO A 44 -6.91 -9.58 -4.56
C PRO A 44 -6.30 -10.71 -3.74
N ALA A 45 -6.85 -11.92 -3.79
CA ALA A 45 -6.28 -13.09 -3.11
C ALA A 45 -4.88 -13.45 -3.66
N ASP A 46 -4.70 -13.37 -4.98
CA ASP A 46 -3.41 -13.62 -5.63
C ASP A 46 -2.40 -12.50 -5.30
N ALA A 47 -2.87 -11.26 -5.22
CA ALA A 47 -2.04 -10.12 -4.81
C ALA A 47 -1.53 -10.29 -3.38
N ILE A 48 -2.41 -10.63 -2.43
CA ILE A 48 -2.03 -10.89 -1.03
C ILE A 48 -1.03 -12.06 -0.95
N ARG A 49 -1.27 -13.15 -1.69
CA ARG A 49 -0.35 -14.29 -1.72
C ARG A 49 1.05 -13.87 -2.20
N LEU A 50 1.13 -13.17 -3.33
CA LEU A 50 2.40 -12.67 -3.87
C LEU A 50 3.13 -11.73 -2.87
N ILE A 51 2.39 -10.80 -2.25
CA ILE A 51 2.98 -9.88 -1.28
C ILE A 51 3.57 -10.64 -0.09
N ARG A 52 2.85 -11.64 0.43
CA ARG A 52 3.34 -12.48 1.55
C ARG A 52 4.56 -13.29 1.15
N GLU A 53 4.57 -13.91 -0.03
CA GLU A 53 5.73 -14.64 -0.55
C GLU A 53 6.97 -13.72 -0.66
N ILE A 54 6.79 -12.49 -1.14
CA ILE A 54 7.87 -11.51 -1.18
C ILE A 54 8.33 -11.12 0.23
N CYS A 55 7.40 -10.91 1.15
CA CYS A 55 7.74 -10.57 2.53
C CYS A 55 8.53 -11.68 3.23
N ASP A 56 8.14 -12.94 3.00
CA ASP A 56 8.84 -14.11 3.58
C ASP A 56 10.26 -14.28 3.01
N GLN A 57 10.44 -14.03 1.72
CA GLN A 57 11.73 -14.20 1.03
C GLN A 57 12.67 -13.01 1.25
N GLU A 58 12.14 -11.81 1.12
CA GLU A 58 12.94 -10.58 1.08
C GLU A 58 13.04 -9.89 2.43
N MET A 59 12.08 -10.13 3.33
CA MET A 59 12.01 -9.51 4.66
C MET A 59 12.15 -7.97 4.57
N PRO A 60 11.19 -7.27 3.94
CA PRO A 60 11.24 -5.82 3.84
C PRO A 60 11.19 -5.16 5.21
N ASP A 61 11.89 -4.04 5.36
CA ASP A 61 11.89 -3.24 6.58
C ASP A 61 10.64 -2.32 6.65
N ILE A 62 10.03 -1.97 5.51
CA ILE A 62 8.82 -1.13 5.41
C ILE A 62 7.98 -1.50 4.19
N LEU A 63 6.66 -1.41 4.34
CA LEU A 63 5.70 -1.43 3.24
C LEU A 63 5.32 0.00 2.86
N VAL A 64 5.28 0.30 1.57
CA VAL A 64 4.79 1.59 1.05
C VAL A 64 3.72 1.31 0.03
N GLY A 65 2.49 1.72 0.30
CA GLY A 65 1.37 1.55 -0.62
C GLY A 65 0.92 2.88 -1.25
N ASN A 66 0.25 2.79 -2.41
CA ASN A 66 -0.53 3.89 -2.96
C ASN A 66 -1.89 3.38 -3.42
N SER A 67 -2.98 4.05 -3.02
CA SER A 67 -4.36 3.66 -3.40
C SER A 67 -4.68 2.20 -3.02
N CYS A 68 -5.01 1.35 -3.98
CA CYS A 68 -5.20 -0.10 -3.78
C CYS A 68 -3.95 -0.78 -3.16
N GLY A 69 -2.73 -0.31 -3.46
CA GLY A 69 -1.51 -0.79 -2.80
C GLY A 69 -1.50 -0.50 -1.29
N SER A 70 -2.09 0.62 -0.88
CA SER A 70 -2.29 0.95 0.54
C SER A 70 -3.29 0.03 1.21
N PHE A 71 -4.35 -0.38 0.51
CA PHE A 71 -5.31 -1.39 0.97
C PHE A 71 -4.59 -2.69 1.35
N TYR A 72 -3.71 -3.19 0.47
CA TYR A 72 -2.93 -4.39 0.76
C TYR A 72 -1.90 -4.18 1.88
N ALA A 73 -1.18 -3.05 1.86
CA ALA A 73 -0.19 -2.73 2.88
C ALA A 73 -0.81 -2.69 4.29
N GLN A 74 -2.00 -2.09 4.43
CA GLN A 74 -2.75 -2.03 5.66
C GLN A 74 -3.11 -3.42 6.21
N MET A 75 -3.52 -4.35 5.32
CA MET A 75 -3.89 -5.71 5.72
C MET A 75 -2.68 -6.57 6.08
N ILE A 76 -1.56 -6.39 5.39
CA ILE A 76 -0.35 -7.23 5.56
C ILE A 76 0.52 -6.76 6.71
N SER A 77 0.66 -5.44 6.90
CA SER A 77 1.53 -4.84 7.91
C SER A 77 1.33 -5.43 9.32
N PRO A 78 0.10 -5.55 9.85
CA PRO A 78 -0.11 -6.13 11.18
C PRO A 78 0.29 -7.61 11.27
N ILE A 79 0.07 -8.37 10.18
CA ILE A 79 0.34 -9.82 10.15
C ILE A 79 1.85 -10.12 10.23
N ILE A 80 2.66 -9.31 9.53
CA ILE A 80 4.11 -9.52 9.44
C ILE A 80 4.92 -8.64 10.40
N GLY A 81 4.25 -7.73 11.13
CA GLY A 81 4.90 -6.82 12.09
C GLY A 81 5.82 -5.76 11.46
N VAL A 82 5.63 -5.44 10.17
CA VAL A 82 6.44 -4.47 9.42
C VAL A 82 5.67 -3.14 9.31
N PRO A 83 6.31 -1.96 9.56
CA PRO A 83 5.64 -0.67 9.43
C PRO A 83 5.15 -0.40 8.00
N ALA A 84 4.08 0.40 7.87
CA ALA A 84 3.50 0.74 6.57
C ALA A 84 3.22 2.23 6.40
N LEU A 85 3.61 2.80 5.25
CA LEU A 85 3.17 4.11 4.80
C LEU A 85 2.08 3.95 3.73
N LEU A 86 0.89 4.45 4.01
CA LEU A 86 -0.28 4.37 3.14
C LEU A 86 -0.51 5.70 2.44
N GLY A 87 -0.24 5.75 1.13
CA GLY A 87 -0.49 6.93 0.30
C GLY A 87 -1.89 6.88 -0.31
N ASN A 88 -2.70 7.90 -0.07
CA ASN A 88 -4.07 8.02 -0.60
C ASN A 88 -4.81 6.67 -0.56
N PRO A 89 -4.91 6.02 0.60
CA PRO A 89 -5.46 4.68 0.72
C PRO A 89 -6.90 4.62 0.20
N HIS A 90 -7.23 3.55 -0.52
CA HIS A 90 -8.59 3.31 -0.99
C HIS A 90 -9.16 2.05 -0.33
N PHE A 91 -9.97 2.22 0.71
CA PHE A 91 -10.49 1.12 1.54
C PHE A 91 -11.81 0.53 1.06
N LYS A 92 -12.41 1.07 -0.03
CA LYS A 92 -13.67 0.60 -0.64
C LYS A 92 -13.46 0.32 -2.13
N MET A 93 -12.56 -0.64 -2.40
CA MET A 93 -12.22 -1.03 -3.76
C MET A 93 -13.41 -1.65 -4.51
N SER A 94 -14.28 -2.39 -3.82
CA SER A 94 -15.48 -2.99 -4.41
C SER A 94 -16.43 -1.93 -4.99
N ASP A 95 -16.66 -0.83 -4.26
CA ASP A 95 -17.49 0.28 -4.74
C ASP A 95 -16.86 0.97 -5.95
N PHE A 96 -15.55 1.23 -5.87
CA PHE A 96 -14.80 1.82 -6.97
C PHE A 96 -14.86 0.97 -8.24
N LEU A 97 -14.75 -0.36 -8.13
CA LEU A 97 -14.76 -1.29 -9.26
C LEU A 97 -16.17 -1.50 -9.82
N ARG A 98 -17.20 -1.52 -8.97
CA ARG A 98 -18.62 -1.70 -9.39
C ARG A 98 -19.06 -0.65 -10.40
N GLU A 99 -18.56 0.57 -10.29
CA GLU A 99 -18.82 1.65 -11.24
C GLU A 99 -18.00 1.55 -12.54
N ARG A 100 -17.09 0.55 -12.63
CA ARG A 100 -16.08 0.45 -13.71
C ARG A 100 -16.03 -0.92 -14.36
N ILE A 101 -17.13 -1.67 -14.35
CA ILE A 101 -17.21 -2.97 -15.02
C ILE A 101 -16.93 -2.79 -16.51
N GLY A 102 -16.05 -3.63 -17.08
CA GLY A 102 -15.65 -3.59 -18.48
C GLY A 102 -14.16 -3.83 -18.70
N ASN A 103 -13.74 -3.57 -19.94
CA ASN A 103 -12.34 -3.75 -20.35
C ASN A 103 -11.53 -2.47 -20.09
N HIS A 104 -10.34 -2.65 -19.54
CA HIS A 104 -9.44 -1.58 -19.14
C HIS A 104 -8.01 -1.84 -19.57
N GLN A 105 -7.16 -0.82 -19.40
CA GLN A 105 -5.73 -0.91 -19.61
C GLN A 105 -4.97 -0.40 -18.39
N TYR A 106 -3.83 -1.01 -18.07
CA TYR A 106 -2.90 -0.49 -17.10
C TYR A 106 -2.28 0.82 -17.62
N LYS A 107 -2.13 1.78 -16.73
CA LYS A 107 -1.59 3.13 -17.04
C LYS A 107 -0.05 3.17 -17.08
N SER A 108 0.59 2.09 -16.66
CA SER A 108 2.05 1.92 -16.72
C SER A 108 2.42 0.53 -17.25
N PRO A 109 3.57 0.38 -17.93
CA PRO A 109 3.98 -0.90 -18.50
C PRO A 109 4.17 -1.96 -17.40
N ARG A 110 3.71 -3.17 -17.65
CA ARG A 110 3.92 -4.34 -16.79
C ARG A 110 5.07 -5.19 -17.32
N ALA A 111 5.82 -5.81 -16.42
CA ALA A 111 6.93 -6.69 -16.77
C ALA A 111 6.48 -7.97 -17.49
N ASP A 112 5.23 -8.45 -17.22
CA ASP A 112 4.62 -9.60 -17.90
C ASP A 112 4.07 -9.28 -19.30
N GLY A 113 4.13 -8.01 -19.74
CA GLY A 113 3.63 -7.52 -21.02
C GLY A 113 2.11 -7.43 -21.13
N LYS A 114 1.35 -7.82 -20.10
CA LYS A 114 -0.11 -7.73 -20.07
C LYS A 114 -0.54 -6.30 -19.80
N GLN A 115 -1.13 -5.65 -20.80
CA GLN A 115 -1.61 -4.27 -20.66
C GLN A 115 -3.12 -4.18 -20.50
N ASN A 116 -3.88 -5.21 -20.88
CA ASN A 116 -5.34 -5.22 -20.81
C ASN A 116 -5.81 -6.12 -19.67
N PHE A 117 -6.91 -5.73 -19.04
CA PHE A 117 -7.62 -6.51 -18.02
C PHE A 117 -9.11 -6.19 -18.06
N THR A 118 -9.92 -7.03 -17.42
CA THR A 118 -11.36 -6.85 -17.31
C THR A 118 -11.75 -6.71 -15.84
N ILE A 119 -12.57 -5.73 -15.55
CA ILE A 119 -13.29 -5.63 -14.29
C ILE A 119 -14.65 -6.28 -14.52
N ASP A 120 -14.95 -7.33 -13.79
CA ASP A 120 -16.23 -8.03 -13.83
C ASP A 120 -16.85 -8.13 -12.43
N GLU A 121 -18.07 -8.65 -12.34
CA GLU A 121 -18.78 -8.81 -11.07
C GLU A 121 -18.05 -9.74 -10.09
N GLN A 122 -17.33 -10.73 -10.61
CA GLN A 122 -16.53 -11.63 -9.77
C GLN A 122 -15.39 -10.90 -9.07
N LEU A 123 -14.67 -10.06 -9.80
CA LEU A 123 -13.59 -9.24 -9.23
C LEU A 123 -14.12 -8.26 -8.18
N VAL A 124 -15.29 -7.63 -8.43
CA VAL A 124 -15.96 -6.75 -7.45
C VAL A 124 -16.25 -7.51 -6.17
N LYS A 125 -16.83 -8.72 -6.29
CA LYS A 125 -17.18 -9.56 -5.15
C LYS A 125 -15.95 -10.02 -4.36
N GLU A 126 -14.85 -10.35 -5.02
CA GLU A 126 -13.58 -10.74 -4.37
C GLU A 126 -13.02 -9.59 -3.52
N PHE A 127 -13.10 -8.35 -4.00
CA PHE A 127 -12.72 -7.18 -3.21
C PHE A 127 -13.69 -6.93 -2.06
N GLU A 128 -14.99 -7.08 -2.25
CA GLU A 128 -16.01 -6.94 -1.20
C GLU A 128 -15.80 -7.95 -0.06
N GLU A 129 -15.51 -9.20 -0.40
CA GLU A 129 -15.18 -10.25 0.58
C GLU A 129 -13.88 -9.90 1.34
N MET A 130 -12.86 -9.38 0.65
CA MET A 130 -11.60 -9.00 1.26
C MET A 130 -11.74 -7.75 2.15
N GLU A 131 -12.57 -6.79 1.78
CA GLU A 131 -12.84 -5.59 2.57
C GLU A 131 -13.41 -5.90 3.96
N ALA A 132 -14.14 -6.99 4.10
CA ALA A 132 -14.65 -7.45 5.39
C ALA A 132 -13.54 -7.84 6.39
N HIS A 133 -12.33 -8.04 5.91
CA HIS A 133 -11.16 -8.39 6.71
C HIS A 133 -10.19 -7.22 6.96
N GLN A 134 -10.59 -5.99 6.59
CA GLN A 134 -9.82 -4.80 6.93
C GLN A 134 -10.04 -4.41 8.39
N PHE A 135 -9.04 -3.77 8.98
CA PHE A 135 -9.11 -3.19 10.33
C PHE A 135 -9.61 -4.17 11.40
N LEU A 136 -9.52 -5.46 11.14
CA LEU A 136 -9.84 -6.44 12.17
C LEU A 136 -8.83 -6.25 13.31
N ASP A 137 -9.32 -5.73 14.41
CA ASP A 137 -8.64 -5.84 15.69
C ASP A 137 -8.61 -7.34 16.01
N GLU A 138 -7.41 -7.93 16.00
CA GLU A 138 -7.21 -9.35 16.31
C GLU A 138 -7.75 -9.69 17.69
N PRO A 139 -7.95 -10.98 17.99
CA PRO A 139 -9.15 -11.51 18.60
C PRO A 139 -9.30 -11.04 20.03
N SER A 140 -10.55 -10.83 20.40
CA SER A 140 -11.06 -10.78 21.77
C SER A 140 -10.68 -12.04 22.57
N GLY A 141 -9.43 -12.16 22.95
CA GLY A 141 -8.89 -13.18 23.85
C GLY A 141 -7.87 -12.55 24.76
N GLU A 142 -8.09 -12.65 26.06
CA GLU A 142 -7.22 -12.22 27.16
C GLU A 142 -5.85 -12.91 27.12
N THR A 143 -5.03 -12.60 26.11
CA THR A 143 -3.67 -13.12 25.99
C THR A 143 -2.74 -12.01 25.50
N GLU A 144 -1.45 -12.13 25.78
CA GLU A 144 -0.30 -11.24 25.49
C GLU A 144 -0.26 -10.51 24.13
N LEU A 145 -1.31 -10.64 23.29
CA LEU A 145 -1.51 -10.03 21.98
C LEU A 145 -2.00 -8.57 22.02
N ASP A 146 -2.42 -8.04 23.18
CA ASP A 146 -2.86 -6.64 23.32
C ASP A 146 -1.73 -5.65 23.00
N CYS A 147 -0.47 -6.01 23.28
CA CYS A 147 0.68 -5.19 22.90
C CYS A 147 0.90 -5.15 21.38
N CYS A 148 0.48 -6.16 20.61
CA CYS A 148 0.60 -6.17 19.17
C CYS A 148 -0.35 -5.18 18.51
N ASN A 149 -1.57 -4.99 19.03
CA ASN A 149 -2.56 -4.05 18.48
C ASN A 149 -2.16 -2.58 18.70
N ILE A 150 -1.66 -2.25 19.90
CA ILE A 150 -1.12 -0.91 20.18
C ILE A 150 0.11 -0.64 19.30
N TYR A 151 0.97 -1.63 19.16
CA TYR A 151 2.17 -1.55 18.33
C TYR A 151 1.90 -1.29 16.86
N ASN A 152 0.82 -1.86 16.31
CA ASN A 152 0.45 -1.68 14.91
C ASN A 152 -0.14 -0.30 14.62
N LYS A 153 -0.93 0.29 15.53
CA LYS A 153 -1.55 1.61 15.33
C LYS A 153 -0.52 2.73 15.17
N GLU A 154 0.60 2.65 15.85
CA GLU A 154 1.70 3.62 15.77
C GLU A 154 2.60 3.40 14.55
N ARG A 155 2.62 2.19 13.99
CA ARG A 155 3.51 1.82 12.87
C ARG A 155 2.88 1.96 11.49
N VAL A 156 1.60 2.28 11.41
CA VAL A 156 0.89 2.56 10.16
C VAL A 156 0.64 4.05 10.05
N TRP A 157 1.27 4.68 9.06
CA TRP A 157 1.14 6.09 8.77
C TRP A 157 0.38 6.32 7.48
N GLY A 158 -0.48 7.35 7.44
CA GLY A 158 -1.21 7.78 6.25
C GLY A 158 -0.65 9.07 5.68
N ILE A 159 -0.59 9.20 4.36
CA ILE A 159 -0.31 10.46 3.67
C ILE A 159 -1.38 10.71 2.62
N PHE A 160 -2.05 11.87 2.70
CA PHE A 160 -3.25 12.20 1.93
C PHE A 160 -3.01 13.41 1.04
N GLY A 161 -3.43 13.31 -0.21
CA GLY A 161 -3.40 14.44 -1.14
C GLY A 161 -4.55 15.41 -0.88
N GLU A 162 -4.24 16.69 -0.62
CA GLU A 162 -5.23 17.75 -0.36
C GLU A 162 -6.19 17.96 -1.54
N ASN A 163 -5.77 17.57 -2.74
CA ASN A 163 -6.56 17.66 -3.98
C ASN A 163 -6.98 16.27 -4.51
N ASP A 164 -7.00 15.26 -3.64
CA ASP A 164 -7.49 13.94 -4.04
C ASP A 164 -9.02 13.98 -4.20
N THR A 165 -9.50 13.65 -5.40
CA THR A 165 -10.93 13.58 -5.73
C THR A 165 -11.46 12.15 -5.83
N LEU A 166 -10.60 11.15 -5.61
CA LEU A 166 -10.93 9.73 -5.76
C LEU A 166 -11.09 9.00 -4.43
N ALA A 167 -10.30 9.35 -3.42
CA ALA A 167 -10.24 8.60 -2.18
C ALA A 167 -10.26 9.55 -0.96
N HIS A 168 -11.41 9.66 -0.33
CA HIS A 168 -11.63 10.50 0.86
C HIS A 168 -11.71 9.63 2.12
N PHE A 169 -10.71 8.79 2.36
CA PHE A 169 -10.72 7.80 3.43
C PHE A 169 -9.91 8.19 4.67
N GLU A 170 -9.44 9.43 4.76
CA GLU A 170 -8.73 9.89 5.96
C GLU A 170 -9.59 9.79 7.23
N PRO A 171 -10.90 10.12 7.25
CA PRO A 171 -11.70 9.93 8.45
C PRO A 171 -11.74 8.48 8.92
N LEU A 172 -11.93 7.51 7.99
CA LEU A 172 -11.89 6.09 8.30
C LEU A 172 -10.50 5.64 8.77
N PHE A 173 -9.43 6.15 8.14
CA PHE A 173 -8.06 5.88 8.58
C PHE A 173 -7.84 6.31 10.04
N LEU A 174 -8.31 7.50 10.43
CA LEU A 174 -8.16 8.06 11.77
C LEU A 174 -8.99 7.34 12.86
N GLU A 175 -9.97 6.54 12.48
CA GLU A 175 -10.67 5.63 13.42
C GLU A 175 -9.76 4.50 13.90
N HIS A 176 -8.74 4.13 13.10
CA HIS A 176 -7.86 2.99 13.35
C HIS A 176 -6.40 3.37 13.63
N TYR A 177 -5.89 4.47 13.07
CA TYR A 177 -4.49 4.89 13.12
C TYR A 177 -4.35 6.36 13.51
N HIS A 178 -3.18 6.78 14.01
CA HIS A 178 -2.99 8.11 14.58
C HIS A 178 -2.14 9.05 13.73
N ASN A 179 -1.24 8.52 12.89
CA ASN A 179 -0.25 9.31 12.16
C ASN A 179 -0.74 9.65 10.75
N SER A 180 -1.36 10.83 10.59
CA SER A 180 -1.85 11.36 9.32
C SER A 180 -1.00 12.55 8.88
N TYR A 181 -0.63 12.57 7.60
CA TYR A 181 0.15 13.62 6.93
C TYR A 181 -0.55 14.04 5.64
N HIS A 182 -0.25 15.27 5.17
CA HIS A 182 -0.85 15.80 3.95
C HIS A 182 0.21 16.29 2.97
N PHE A 183 -0.15 16.32 1.68
CA PHE A 183 0.68 16.92 0.64
C PHE A 183 -0.18 17.63 -0.40
N PRO A 184 0.34 18.70 -1.05
CA PRO A 184 -0.41 19.49 -2.04
C PRO A 184 -0.48 18.74 -3.39
N GLY A 185 -1.20 17.62 -3.43
CA GLY A 185 -1.33 16.76 -4.61
C GLY A 185 -2.66 16.06 -4.70
N GLY A 186 -2.88 15.35 -5.81
CA GLY A 186 -4.06 14.51 -6.03
C GLY A 186 -3.82 13.05 -5.66
N HIS A 187 -4.69 12.17 -6.19
CA HIS A 187 -4.69 10.74 -5.87
C HIS A 187 -3.38 10.01 -6.20
N THR A 188 -2.74 10.36 -7.31
CA THR A 188 -1.42 9.81 -7.67
C THR A 188 -0.38 10.92 -7.59
N PRO A 189 0.60 10.83 -6.69
CA PRO A 189 1.64 11.85 -6.59
C PRO A 189 2.52 11.85 -7.85
N THR A 190 2.97 13.03 -8.26
CA THR A 190 4.05 13.16 -9.25
C THR A 190 5.36 12.65 -8.67
N ALA A 191 6.39 12.47 -9.52
CA ALA A 191 7.72 12.07 -9.05
C ALA A 191 8.31 13.06 -8.04
N GLU A 192 8.14 14.37 -8.28
CA GLU A 192 8.60 15.41 -7.38
C GLU A 192 7.85 15.39 -6.05
N GLN A 193 6.51 15.31 -6.09
CA GLN A 193 5.69 15.20 -4.88
C GLN A 193 6.05 13.97 -4.06
N PHE A 194 6.28 12.82 -4.73
CA PHE A 194 6.68 11.60 -4.04
C PHE A 194 8.03 11.77 -3.34
N LYS A 195 9.02 12.33 -4.02
CA LYS A 195 10.35 12.59 -3.44
C LYS A 195 10.29 13.60 -2.29
N THR A 196 9.47 14.64 -2.42
CA THR A 196 9.40 15.73 -1.45
C THR A 196 8.61 15.36 -0.18
N TRP A 197 7.55 14.55 -0.32
CA TRP A 197 6.60 14.33 0.77
C TRP A 197 6.62 12.88 1.31
N TYR A 198 6.76 11.88 0.44
CA TYR A 198 6.76 10.47 0.86
C TYR A 198 8.14 10.01 1.33
N CYS A 199 9.21 10.34 0.58
CA CYS A 199 10.54 9.86 0.92
C CYS A 199 11.02 10.28 2.32
N PRO A 200 10.82 11.52 2.80
CA PRO A 200 11.16 11.89 4.17
C PRO A 200 10.40 11.11 5.25
N LEU A 201 9.11 10.78 5.00
CA LEU A 201 8.35 9.94 5.91
C LEU A 201 8.87 8.51 5.93
N ILE A 202 9.20 7.95 4.76
CA ILE A 202 9.82 6.62 4.66
C ILE A 202 11.15 6.58 5.42
N GLU A 203 12.01 7.58 5.24
CA GLU A 203 13.28 7.70 5.97
C GLU A 203 13.06 7.77 7.48
N LYS A 204 12.10 8.58 7.92
CA LYS A 204 11.74 8.70 9.33
C LYS A 204 11.26 7.36 9.90
N MET A 205 10.36 6.66 9.20
CA MET A 205 9.86 5.35 9.63
C MET A 205 10.96 4.29 9.68
N LEU A 206 11.89 4.28 8.71
CA LEU A 206 13.05 3.37 8.70
C LEU A 206 14.00 3.62 9.86
N LEU A 207 14.10 4.85 10.37
CA LEU A 207 14.91 5.19 11.54
C LEU A 207 14.19 4.87 12.86
N GLU A 208 12.89 5.03 12.90
CA GLU A 208 12.08 4.87 14.11
C GLU A 208 11.75 3.41 14.42
N PHE A 209 11.48 2.61 13.38
CA PHE A 209 10.92 1.26 13.54
C PHE A 209 11.85 0.12 13.10
N CYS A 210 12.94 0.41 12.42
CA CYS A 210 13.83 -0.58 11.81
C CYS A 210 15.29 -0.32 12.19
#